data_7fdfd8e7934d609db4dc682f0a5afe60
#
_entry.id   7fdfd8e7934d609db4dc682f0a5afe60
#
_cell.length_a   1.000
_cell.length_b   1.000
_cell.length_c   1.000
_cell.angle_alpha   90.00
_cell.angle_beta   90.00
_cell.angle_gamma   90.00
#
_symmetry.space_group_name_H-M   'P 1'
#
loop_
_entity.id
_entity.type
_entity.pdbx_description
1 polymer ?
#
loop_
_entity_poly.entity_id
_entity_poly.type
_entity_poly.pdbx_seq_one_letter_code
_entity_poly.pdbx_strand_id
1 'polypeptide(L)'
;MEPMFGRLITAMITPFTPDGALDLDGAVALASWLVEQGNDGLVLAGTTGESPTLTHDEQIALVEAVSGAVDCHVIAGAGSNDTAAAVELTRRCGAAGADAILTVTPYYNRPSQLGLFNHFRSVAEATDLPVMLYDIPPRSGRKIHTDTILRLADEVPNIVAVKDAAGDVAETARLVAASPAGFEVYSGEDSLTLALLAVGVVGAVSVASHWATPETVVMMEAFFSGDVAAATEANRRLIPSWDFESGE
;
A
#
# COMPACT_ATOMS: atom_id res chain seq x y z
N MET A 1 -11.36 -3.05 -16.45
CA MET A 1 -11.83 -2.04 -15.47
C MET A 1 -10.61 -1.42 -14.84
N GLU A 2 -10.61 -0.14 -14.62
CA GLU A 2 -9.51 0.53 -13.94
C GLU A 2 -9.60 0.27 -12.42
N PRO A 3 -8.50 -0.06 -11.75
CA PRO A 3 -8.52 -0.30 -10.31
C PRO A 3 -8.88 0.97 -9.53
N MET A 4 -9.45 0.79 -8.33
CA MET A 4 -9.94 1.89 -7.48
C MET A 4 -8.86 2.93 -7.15
N PHE A 5 -7.62 2.48 -6.93
CA PHE A 5 -6.51 3.36 -6.55
C PHE A 5 -5.47 3.52 -7.68
N GLY A 6 -5.84 3.14 -8.92
CA GLY A 6 -4.89 3.05 -10.02
C GLY A 6 -4.00 1.81 -9.96
N ARG A 7 -3.00 1.74 -10.84
CA ARG A 7 -2.14 0.55 -10.99
C ARG A 7 -0.81 0.66 -10.27
N LEU A 8 -0.24 1.85 -10.20
CA LEU A 8 1.05 2.08 -9.56
C LEU A 8 0.93 3.13 -8.46
N ILE A 9 1.17 2.69 -7.24
CA ILE A 9 1.08 3.51 -6.03
C ILE A 9 2.47 3.52 -5.40
N THR A 10 3.03 4.68 -5.08
CA THR A 10 4.31 4.75 -4.36
C THR A 10 4.09 4.70 -2.84
N ALA A 11 4.75 3.76 -2.17
CA ALA A 11 4.92 3.79 -0.72
C ALA A 11 5.96 4.87 -0.37
N MET A 12 5.52 6.14 -0.29
CA MET A 12 6.39 7.30 -0.24
C MET A 12 7.23 7.35 1.04
N ILE A 13 8.52 7.70 0.91
CA ILE A 13 9.37 8.06 2.04
C ILE A 13 8.86 9.34 2.70
N THR A 14 9.22 9.55 3.96
CA THR A 14 8.97 10.80 4.67
C THR A 14 10.24 11.65 4.69
N PRO A 15 10.28 12.81 4.02
CA PRO A 15 11.43 13.71 4.09
C PRO A 15 11.59 14.34 5.48
N PHE A 16 12.85 14.46 5.90
CA PHE A 16 13.24 15.15 7.14
C PHE A 16 14.29 16.21 6.84
N THR A 17 14.27 17.28 7.62
CA THR A 17 15.30 18.30 7.60
C THR A 17 16.61 17.76 8.22
N PRO A 18 17.77 18.41 8.01
CA PRO A 18 19.05 17.95 8.57
C PRO A 18 19.09 17.87 10.10
N ASP A 19 18.19 18.57 10.81
CA ASP A 19 18.04 18.53 12.27
C ASP A 19 16.99 17.51 12.73
N GLY A 20 16.41 16.73 11.77
CA GLY A 20 15.49 15.63 12.04
C GLY A 20 14.03 16.03 12.22
N ALA A 21 13.66 17.26 11.92
CA ALA A 21 12.25 17.66 11.89
C ALA A 21 11.57 17.21 10.60
N LEU A 22 10.25 17.03 10.62
CA LEU A 22 9.45 16.71 9.43
C LEU A 22 9.56 17.85 8.40
N ASP A 23 9.95 17.51 7.16
CA ASP A 23 10.07 18.46 6.04
C ASP A 23 8.81 18.37 5.17
N LEU A 24 7.79 19.15 5.51
CA LEU A 24 6.52 19.18 4.76
C LEU A 24 6.68 19.73 3.34
N ASP A 25 7.54 20.74 3.16
CA ASP A 25 7.78 21.32 1.83
C ASP A 25 8.49 20.29 0.93
N GLY A 26 9.47 19.58 1.47
CA GLY A 26 10.12 18.47 0.78
C GLY A 26 9.16 17.32 0.48
N ALA A 27 8.23 17.01 1.38
CA ALA A 27 7.23 15.98 1.17
C ALA A 27 6.25 16.34 0.03
N VAL A 28 5.77 17.58 0.00
CA VAL A 28 4.91 18.09 -1.09
C VAL A 28 5.66 18.09 -2.43
N ALA A 29 6.91 18.54 -2.45
CA ALA A 29 7.73 18.53 -3.67
C ALA A 29 7.95 17.11 -4.20
N LEU A 30 8.28 16.15 -3.31
CA LEU A 30 8.45 14.75 -3.67
C LEU A 30 7.15 14.14 -4.18
N ALA A 31 6.02 14.36 -3.49
CA ALA A 31 4.72 13.87 -3.89
C ALA A 31 4.33 14.36 -5.28
N SER A 32 4.46 15.67 -5.53
CA SER A 32 4.18 16.27 -6.85
C SER A 32 5.04 15.65 -7.94
N TRP A 33 6.35 15.50 -7.68
CA TRP A 33 7.26 14.86 -8.62
C TRP A 33 6.89 13.41 -8.92
N LEU A 34 6.53 12.61 -7.90
CA LEU A 34 6.11 11.22 -8.08
C LEU A 34 4.84 11.10 -8.95
N VAL A 35 3.88 11.99 -8.76
CA VAL A 35 2.67 12.06 -9.61
C VAL A 35 3.03 12.42 -11.05
N GLU A 36 3.91 13.39 -11.27
CA GLU A 36 4.42 13.77 -12.59
C GLU A 36 5.16 12.62 -13.31
N GLN A 37 5.79 11.71 -12.55
CA GLN A 37 6.42 10.52 -13.14
C GLN A 37 5.41 9.43 -13.57
N GLY A 38 4.14 9.52 -13.17
CA GLY A 38 3.08 8.60 -13.58
C GLY A 38 2.57 7.68 -12.46
N ASN A 39 2.75 8.06 -11.20
CA ASN A 39 2.08 7.35 -10.10
C ASN A 39 0.60 7.74 -10.02
N ASP A 40 -0.28 6.75 -9.87
CA ASP A 40 -1.73 6.93 -9.70
C ASP A 40 -2.11 7.27 -8.26
N GLY A 41 -1.23 6.94 -7.31
CA GLY A 41 -1.47 7.19 -5.90
C GLY A 41 -0.19 7.14 -5.05
N LEU A 42 -0.32 7.60 -3.81
CA LEU A 42 0.75 7.65 -2.83
C LEU A 42 0.27 7.05 -1.51
N VAL A 43 1.07 6.18 -0.90
CA VAL A 43 0.89 5.79 0.50
C VAL A 43 1.79 6.66 1.37
N LEU A 44 1.21 7.42 2.26
CA LEU A 44 1.91 8.27 3.23
C LEU A 44 1.99 7.59 4.59
N ALA A 45 3.08 7.82 5.31
CA ALA A 45 3.32 7.25 6.64
C ALA A 45 3.11 5.72 6.68
N GLY A 46 3.46 5.02 5.60
CA GLY A 46 3.60 3.57 5.59
C GLY A 46 4.90 3.12 6.22
N THR A 47 5.29 1.85 6.02
CA THR A 47 6.58 1.31 6.49
C THR A 47 7.77 2.08 5.90
N THR A 48 7.75 2.30 4.58
CA THR A 48 8.78 3.06 3.86
C THR A 48 8.83 4.52 4.31
N GLY A 49 7.66 5.09 4.66
CA GLY A 49 7.54 6.45 5.21
C GLY A 49 7.84 6.52 6.70
N GLU A 50 8.49 5.51 7.29
CA GLU A 50 8.99 5.49 8.67
C GLU A 50 7.89 5.76 9.72
N SER A 51 6.66 5.27 9.52
CA SER A 51 5.55 5.51 10.45
C SER A 51 5.87 5.28 11.93
N PRO A 52 6.73 4.30 12.35
CA PRO A 52 7.05 4.12 13.76
C PRO A 52 7.91 5.24 14.38
N THR A 53 8.55 6.07 13.57
CA THR A 53 9.41 7.16 14.03
C THR A 53 8.69 8.51 14.03
N LEU A 54 7.49 8.57 13.45
CA LEU A 54 6.63 9.75 13.42
C LEU A 54 5.65 9.74 14.61
N THR A 55 5.41 10.88 15.19
CA THR A 55 4.25 11.08 16.05
C THR A 55 2.96 11.08 15.22
N HIS A 56 1.82 10.78 15.84
CA HIS A 56 0.54 10.86 15.13
C HIS A 56 0.26 12.28 14.59
N ASP A 57 0.71 13.32 15.27
CA ASP A 57 0.54 14.70 14.80
C ASP A 57 1.36 14.99 13.54
N GLU A 58 2.59 14.46 13.46
CA GLU A 58 3.41 14.54 12.24
C GLU A 58 2.81 13.74 11.09
N GLN A 59 2.26 12.54 11.36
CA GLN A 59 1.57 11.75 10.32
C GLN A 59 0.36 12.52 9.75
N ILE A 60 -0.44 13.15 10.62
CA ILE A 60 -1.59 13.96 10.20
C ILE A 60 -1.15 15.19 9.41
N ALA A 61 -0.12 15.92 9.88
CA ALA A 61 0.41 17.07 9.16
C ALA A 61 0.94 16.69 7.76
N LEU A 62 1.59 15.54 7.63
CA LEU A 62 2.06 15.01 6.35
C LEU A 62 0.88 14.71 5.41
N VAL A 63 -0.16 14.03 5.91
CA VAL A 63 -1.37 13.72 5.11
C VAL A 63 -2.04 15.00 4.66
N GLU A 64 -2.28 15.96 5.56
CA GLU A 64 -2.92 17.24 5.23
C GLU A 64 -2.15 18.04 4.18
N ALA A 65 -0.82 18.13 4.32
CA ALA A 65 0.02 18.89 3.40
C ALA A 65 0.03 18.27 2.00
N VAL A 66 0.18 16.94 1.89
CA VAL A 66 0.25 16.27 0.59
C VAL A 66 -1.12 16.19 -0.06
N SER A 67 -2.20 15.84 0.68
CA SER A 67 -3.56 15.76 0.12
C SER A 67 -4.04 17.09 -0.45
N GLY A 68 -3.58 18.21 0.12
CA GLY A 68 -3.89 19.54 -0.39
C GLY A 68 -3.10 19.96 -1.64
N ALA A 69 -2.08 19.21 -2.02
CA ALA A 69 -1.10 19.63 -3.03
C ALA A 69 -1.08 18.75 -4.31
N VAL A 70 -1.59 17.54 -4.27
CA VAL A 70 -1.54 16.60 -5.41
C VAL A 70 -2.94 16.21 -5.88
N ASP A 71 -3.06 15.87 -7.18
CA ASP A 71 -4.29 15.34 -7.79
C ASP A 71 -4.07 13.84 -8.10
N CYS A 72 -3.95 13.03 -7.05
CA CYS A 72 -3.86 11.58 -7.12
C CYS A 72 -4.46 10.97 -5.84
N HIS A 73 -4.61 9.64 -5.77
CA HIS A 73 -5.07 8.99 -4.56
C HIS A 73 -4.06 9.09 -3.42
N VAL A 74 -4.44 9.72 -2.31
CA VAL A 74 -3.64 9.77 -1.08
C VAL A 74 -4.15 8.74 -0.08
N ILE A 75 -3.37 7.70 0.15
CA ILE A 75 -3.67 6.58 1.04
C ILE A 75 -2.87 6.76 2.33
N ALA A 76 -3.53 6.99 3.45
CA ALA A 76 -2.83 7.19 4.73
C ALA A 76 -2.53 5.87 5.44
N GLY A 77 -1.29 5.66 5.83
CA GLY A 77 -0.88 4.57 6.71
C GLY A 77 -1.36 4.84 8.14
N ALA A 78 -2.44 4.18 8.56
CA ALA A 78 -3.02 4.35 9.90
C ALA A 78 -2.94 3.08 10.75
N GLY A 79 -2.12 2.09 10.35
CA GLY A 79 -1.97 0.82 11.05
C GLY A 79 -1.15 0.94 12.33
N SER A 80 -1.59 0.23 13.37
CA SER A 80 -0.88 0.07 14.64
C SER A 80 -1.13 -1.34 15.18
N ASN A 81 -0.26 -1.80 16.09
CA ASN A 81 -0.51 -3.02 16.86
C ASN A 81 -1.43 -2.79 18.08
N ASP A 82 -1.83 -1.56 18.32
CA ASP A 82 -2.88 -1.15 19.24
C ASP A 82 -4.12 -0.74 18.45
N THR A 83 -5.21 -1.47 18.64
CA THR A 83 -6.47 -1.22 17.91
C THR A 83 -7.05 0.16 18.20
N ALA A 84 -6.97 0.64 19.46
CA ALA A 84 -7.50 1.96 19.82
C ALA A 84 -6.71 3.08 19.15
N ALA A 85 -5.37 2.96 19.11
CA ALA A 85 -4.51 3.90 18.41
C ALA A 85 -4.76 3.90 16.89
N ALA A 86 -4.91 2.71 16.26
CA ALA A 86 -5.23 2.59 14.84
C ALA A 86 -6.59 3.23 14.49
N VAL A 87 -7.61 3.00 15.30
CA VAL A 87 -8.95 3.61 15.15
C VAL A 87 -8.90 5.13 15.23
N GLU A 88 -8.17 5.67 16.21
CA GLU A 88 -8.05 7.13 16.37
C GLU A 88 -7.27 7.76 15.21
N LEU A 89 -6.15 7.14 14.81
CA LEU A 89 -5.35 7.62 13.69
C LEU A 89 -6.16 7.57 12.37
N THR A 90 -6.93 6.52 12.16
CA THR A 90 -7.82 6.38 10.98
C THR A 90 -8.78 7.55 10.87
N ARG A 91 -9.46 7.93 11.96
CA ARG A 91 -10.39 9.08 11.98
C ARG A 91 -9.68 10.39 11.63
N ARG A 92 -8.51 10.59 12.22
CA ARG A 92 -7.71 11.80 12.02
C ARG A 92 -7.17 11.89 10.60
N CYS A 93 -6.70 10.78 10.01
CA CYS A 93 -6.24 10.74 8.61
C CYS A 93 -7.38 11.09 7.64
N GLY A 94 -8.58 10.56 7.86
CA GLY A 94 -9.74 10.93 7.04
C GLY A 94 -10.09 12.41 7.15
N ALA A 95 -10.05 12.97 8.37
CA ALA A 95 -10.28 14.41 8.57
C ALA A 95 -9.19 15.30 7.95
N ALA A 96 -7.97 14.78 7.77
CA ALA A 96 -6.83 15.45 7.13
C ALA A 96 -6.85 15.38 5.58
N GLY A 97 -7.84 14.74 4.99
CA GLY A 97 -8.02 14.71 3.54
C GLY A 97 -7.48 13.47 2.83
N ALA A 98 -7.18 12.38 3.56
CA ALA A 98 -6.87 11.10 2.92
C ALA A 98 -8.07 10.57 2.13
N ASP A 99 -7.82 9.95 0.96
CA ASP A 99 -8.84 9.29 0.13
C ASP A 99 -9.08 7.85 0.56
N ALA A 100 -8.10 7.22 1.20
CA ALA A 100 -8.17 5.85 1.69
C ALA A 100 -7.24 5.62 2.89
N ILE A 101 -7.44 4.47 3.55
CA ILE A 101 -6.64 4.03 4.69
C ILE A 101 -5.89 2.75 4.34
N LEU A 102 -4.57 2.73 4.61
CA LEU A 102 -3.77 1.50 4.64
C LEU A 102 -3.59 1.05 6.09
N THR A 103 -4.00 -0.17 6.41
CA THR A 103 -3.86 -0.72 7.75
C THR A 103 -3.05 -2.01 7.76
N VAL A 104 -1.87 -1.97 8.39
CA VAL A 104 -0.95 -3.11 8.47
C VAL A 104 -1.42 -4.12 9.52
N THR A 105 -1.14 -5.40 9.27
CA THR A 105 -1.27 -6.46 10.29
C THR A 105 -0.62 -6.04 11.61
N PRO A 106 -1.33 -6.08 12.75
CA PRO A 106 -0.75 -5.83 14.06
C PRO A 106 0.56 -6.62 14.25
N TYR A 107 1.64 -5.89 14.34
CA TYR A 107 3.00 -6.41 14.42
C TYR A 107 3.41 -6.66 15.88
N TYR A 108 4.43 -7.50 16.09
CA TYR A 108 5.01 -7.81 17.40
C TYR A 108 4.13 -8.70 18.30
N ASN A 109 2.89 -8.30 18.62
CA ASN A 109 1.99 -8.99 19.56
C ASN A 109 1.28 -10.24 18.98
N ARG A 110 1.39 -10.49 17.66
CA ARG A 110 0.99 -11.71 16.94
C ARG A 110 -0.41 -12.22 17.29
N PRO A 111 -1.48 -11.45 17.05
CA PRO A 111 -2.85 -11.81 17.39
C PRO A 111 -3.32 -13.07 16.66
N SER A 112 -4.38 -13.72 17.18
CA SER A 112 -5.09 -14.79 16.48
C SER A 112 -5.80 -14.26 15.22
N GLN A 113 -6.26 -15.14 14.32
CA GLN A 113 -7.01 -14.72 13.12
C GLN A 113 -8.31 -14.01 13.49
N LEU A 114 -8.99 -14.45 14.54
CA LEU A 114 -10.16 -13.74 15.08
C LEU A 114 -9.78 -12.36 15.65
N GLY A 115 -8.62 -12.25 16.29
CA GLY A 115 -8.07 -10.96 16.74
C GLY A 115 -7.78 -10.01 15.57
N LEU A 116 -7.19 -10.51 14.47
CA LEU A 116 -6.97 -9.76 13.24
C LEU A 116 -8.29 -9.28 12.63
N PHE A 117 -9.27 -10.19 12.50
CA PHE A 117 -10.58 -9.84 11.98
C PHE A 117 -11.23 -8.71 12.79
N ASN A 118 -11.26 -8.82 14.12
CA ASN A 118 -11.84 -7.79 14.98
C ASN A 118 -11.07 -6.47 14.91
N HIS A 119 -9.75 -6.52 14.84
CA HIS A 119 -8.89 -5.34 14.69
C HIS A 119 -9.23 -4.57 13.41
N PHE A 120 -9.15 -5.24 12.26
CA PHE A 120 -9.40 -4.62 10.96
C PHE A 120 -10.83 -4.11 10.82
N ARG A 121 -11.82 -4.87 11.33
CA ARG A 121 -13.19 -4.42 11.37
C ARG A 121 -13.33 -3.14 12.19
N SER A 122 -12.73 -3.06 13.38
CA SER A 122 -12.79 -1.85 14.22
C SER A 122 -12.15 -0.63 13.55
N VAL A 123 -11.05 -0.84 12.80
CA VAL A 123 -10.40 0.23 12.01
C VAL A 123 -11.33 0.68 10.88
N ALA A 124 -11.91 -0.25 10.13
CA ALA A 124 -12.80 0.07 9.03
C ALA A 124 -14.11 0.74 9.48
N GLU A 125 -14.70 0.31 10.60
CA GLU A 125 -15.88 0.94 11.20
C GLU A 125 -15.62 2.37 11.72
N ALA A 126 -14.37 2.81 11.80
CA ALA A 126 -14.01 4.15 12.26
C ALA A 126 -14.03 5.22 11.14
N THR A 127 -14.27 4.82 9.89
CA THR A 127 -14.26 5.72 8.72
C THR A 127 -15.23 5.24 7.65
N ASP A 128 -15.69 6.16 6.81
CA ASP A 128 -16.43 5.84 5.58
C ASP A 128 -15.50 5.66 4.37
N LEU A 129 -14.20 5.93 4.53
CA LEU A 129 -13.21 5.79 3.48
C LEU A 129 -12.95 4.32 3.13
N PRO A 130 -12.55 4.02 1.89
CA PRO A 130 -12.05 2.71 1.52
C PRO A 130 -10.80 2.34 2.33
N VAL A 131 -10.74 1.06 2.73
CA VAL A 131 -9.66 0.51 3.54
C VAL A 131 -8.93 -0.58 2.75
N MET A 132 -7.61 -0.44 2.66
CA MET A 132 -6.68 -1.44 2.13
C MET A 132 -6.00 -2.13 3.31
N LEU A 133 -6.15 -3.45 3.42
CA LEU A 133 -5.39 -4.27 4.35
C LEU A 133 -3.91 -4.34 3.91
N TYR A 134 -3.01 -4.55 4.85
CA TYR A 134 -1.60 -4.77 4.51
C TYR A 134 -1.05 -6.00 5.21
N ASP A 135 -0.77 -7.04 4.42
CA ASP A 135 -0.19 -8.31 4.87
C ASP A 135 1.30 -8.38 4.54
N ILE A 136 2.15 -8.29 5.57
CA ILE A 136 3.61 -8.36 5.45
C ILE A 136 4.20 -9.23 6.58
N PRO A 137 4.06 -10.56 6.51
CA PRO A 137 4.51 -11.48 7.55
C PRO A 137 5.98 -11.35 7.94
N PRO A 138 6.93 -11.07 6.99
CA PRO A 138 8.34 -10.91 7.36
C PRO A 138 8.60 -9.77 8.36
N ARG A 139 7.77 -8.72 8.34
CA ARG A 139 7.90 -7.57 9.24
C ARG A 139 6.92 -7.62 10.42
N SER A 140 5.68 -8.01 10.19
CA SER A 140 4.65 -8.09 11.24
C SER A 140 4.81 -9.31 12.15
N GLY A 141 5.47 -10.37 11.67
CA GLY A 141 5.58 -11.65 12.35
C GLY A 141 4.26 -12.44 12.37
N ARG A 142 3.22 -11.96 11.66
CA ARG A 142 1.92 -12.60 11.59
C ARG A 142 1.30 -12.43 10.21
N LYS A 143 0.95 -13.55 9.53
CA LYS A 143 0.20 -13.56 8.28
C LYS A 143 -1.30 -13.43 8.55
N ILE A 144 -2.00 -12.68 7.70
CA ILE A 144 -3.46 -12.76 7.59
C ILE A 144 -3.77 -13.99 6.71
N HIS A 145 -4.53 -14.96 7.22
CA HIS A 145 -4.94 -16.10 6.41
C HIS A 145 -5.93 -15.65 5.33
N THR A 146 -5.87 -16.30 4.17
CA THR A 146 -6.78 -16.05 3.04
C THR A 146 -8.25 -16.02 3.49
N ASP A 147 -8.69 -17.02 4.28
CA ASP A 147 -10.06 -17.06 4.80
C ASP A 147 -10.43 -15.83 5.66
N THR A 148 -9.46 -15.26 6.39
CA THR A 148 -9.68 -14.05 7.20
C THR A 148 -9.83 -12.82 6.30
N ILE A 149 -9.02 -12.69 5.24
CA ILE A 149 -9.14 -11.62 4.25
C ILE A 149 -10.49 -11.70 3.55
N LEU A 150 -10.85 -12.89 3.03
CA LEU A 150 -12.12 -13.11 2.33
C LEU A 150 -13.32 -12.79 3.23
N ARG A 151 -13.28 -13.20 4.49
CA ARG A 151 -14.33 -12.89 5.45
C ARG A 151 -14.44 -11.39 5.73
N LEU A 152 -13.30 -10.66 5.82
CA LEU A 152 -13.30 -9.20 5.96
C LEU A 152 -13.89 -8.52 4.72
N ALA A 153 -13.53 -8.98 3.53
CA ALA A 153 -14.04 -8.45 2.26
C ALA A 153 -15.56 -8.67 2.09
N ASP A 154 -16.10 -9.76 2.65
CA ASP A 154 -17.53 -10.08 2.59
C ASP A 154 -18.35 -9.35 3.68
N GLU A 155 -17.83 -9.29 4.92
CA GLU A 155 -18.58 -8.79 6.09
C GLU A 155 -18.39 -7.28 6.35
N VAL A 156 -17.32 -6.64 5.78
CA VAL A 156 -16.96 -5.24 6.07
C VAL A 156 -16.90 -4.45 4.76
N PRO A 157 -17.96 -3.75 4.37
CA PRO A 157 -18.13 -3.23 3.00
C PRO A 157 -17.07 -2.24 2.51
N ASN A 158 -16.42 -1.50 3.40
CA ASN A 158 -15.37 -0.56 3.05
C ASN A 158 -13.94 -1.15 3.12
N ILE A 159 -13.79 -2.43 3.45
CA ILE A 159 -12.53 -3.16 3.20
C ILE A 159 -12.57 -3.64 1.76
N VAL A 160 -11.90 -2.92 0.87
CA VAL A 160 -12.01 -3.06 -0.58
C VAL A 160 -10.75 -3.64 -1.24
N ALA A 161 -9.64 -3.67 -0.53
CA ALA A 161 -8.38 -4.12 -1.10
C ALA A 161 -7.43 -4.72 -0.05
N VAL A 162 -6.41 -5.41 -0.57
CA VAL A 162 -5.23 -5.82 0.21
C VAL A 162 -3.93 -5.53 -0.57
N LYS A 163 -2.94 -4.93 0.11
CA LYS A 163 -1.53 -4.95 -0.27
C LYS A 163 -0.93 -6.26 0.24
N ASP A 164 -0.62 -7.16 -0.68
CA ASP A 164 0.00 -8.46 -0.37
C ASP A 164 1.53 -8.40 -0.57
N ALA A 165 2.25 -8.43 0.54
CA ALA A 165 3.70 -8.52 0.62
C ALA A 165 4.14 -9.81 1.36
N ALA A 166 3.35 -10.88 1.24
CA ALA A 166 3.64 -12.16 1.87
C ALA A 166 4.66 -13.01 1.10
N GLY A 167 4.89 -12.70 -0.20
CA GLY A 167 5.89 -13.38 -1.02
C GLY A 167 5.46 -14.76 -1.54
N ASP A 168 4.18 -15.13 -1.45
CA ASP A 168 3.65 -16.43 -1.90
C ASP A 168 2.66 -16.25 -3.06
N VAL A 169 3.18 -16.31 -4.30
CA VAL A 169 2.39 -16.14 -5.53
C VAL A 169 1.23 -17.16 -5.63
N ALA A 170 1.44 -18.38 -5.15
CA ALA A 170 0.41 -19.43 -5.20
C ALA A 170 -0.74 -19.14 -4.21
N GLU A 171 -0.42 -18.62 -3.04
CA GLU A 171 -1.44 -18.20 -2.07
C GLU A 171 -2.19 -16.95 -2.55
N THR A 172 -1.47 -15.97 -3.13
CA THR A 172 -2.10 -14.79 -3.76
C THR A 172 -3.04 -15.19 -4.90
N ALA A 173 -2.67 -16.17 -5.73
CA ALA A 173 -3.55 -16.70 -6.77
C ALA A 173 -4.86 -17.29 -6.21
N ARG A 174 -4.80 -17.99 -5.07
CA ARG A 174 -5.99 -18.51 -4.38
C ARG A 174 -6.84 -17.37 -3.82
N LEU A 175 -6.21 -16.37 -3.23
CA LEU A 175 -6.90 -15.18 -2.72
C LEU A 175 -7.67 -14.48 -3.84
N VAL A 176 -6.99 -14.15 -4.95
CA VAL A 176 -7.62 -13.49 -6.12
C VAL A 176 -8.79 -14.32 -6.66
N ALA A 177 -8.61 -15.64 -6.84
CA ALA A 177 -9.64 -16.51 -7.38
C ALA A 177 -10.88 -16.63 -6.49
N ALA A 178 -10.74 -16.45 -5.17
CA ALA A 178 -11.82 -16.57 -4.19
C ALA A 178 -12.40 -15.21 -3.76
N SER A 179 -11.77 -14.10 -4.13
CA SER A 179 -12.19 -12.74 -3.73
C SER A 179 -13.56 -12.38 -4.32
N PRO A 180 -14.41 -11.69 -3.57
CA PRO A 180 -15.67 -11.17 -4.08
C PRO A 180 -15.42 -10.13 -5.19
N ALA A 181 -16.42 -9.93 -6.06
CA ALA A 181 -16.34 -8.93 -7.10
C ALA A 181 -16.10 -7.53 -6.53
N GLY A 182 -15.10 -6.81 -7.05
CA GLY A 182 -14.74 -5.48 -6.60
C GLY A 182 -13.69 -5.45 -5.47
N PHE A 183 -13.30 -6.59 -4.90
CA PHE A 183 -12.16 -6.64 -3.99
C PHE A 183 -10.85 -6.73 -4.78
N GLU A 184 -9.90 -5.86 -4.47
CA GLU A 184 -8.66 -5.72 -5.24
C GLU A 184 -7.44 -6.21 -4.45
N VAL A 185 -6.53 -6.89 -5.14
CA VAL A 185 -5.25 -7.33 -4.59
C VAL A 185 -4.13 -6.55 -5.28
N TYR A 186 -3.29 -5.88 -4.50
CA TYR A 186 -2.10 -5.16 -4.96
C TYR A 186 -0.83 -5.88 -4.53
N SER A 187 0.16 -5.92 -5.42
CA SER A 187 1.51 -6.35 -5.04
C SER A 187 2.09 -5.39 -4.01
N GLY A 188 2.66 -5.93 -2.95
CA GLY A 188 3.46 -5.17 -1.97
C GLY A 188 4.95 -5.49 -2.06
N GLU A 189 5.35 -6.25 -3.11
CA GLU A 189 6.71 -6.74 -3.34
C GLU A 189 7.10 -6.46 -4.79
N ASP A 190 8.00 -5.49 -5.01
CA ASP A 190 8.36 -5.01 -6.35
C ASP A 190 8.89 -6.13 -7.25
N SER A 191 9.77 -6.97 -6.73
CA SER A 191 10.39 -8.08 -7.46
C SER A 191 9.39 -9.15 -7.94
N LEU A 192 8.23 -9.27 -7.30
CA LEU A 192 7.18 -10.23 -7.63
C LEU A 192 6.04 -9.63 -8.46
N THR A 193 6.04 -8.32 -8.71
CA THR A 193 4.90 -7.62 -9.30
C THR A 193 4.46 -8.25 -10.62
N LEU A 194 5.35 -8.49 -11.59
CA LEU A 194 4.95 -9.08 -12.86
C LEU A 194 4.35 -10.50 -12.69
N ALA A 195 4.91 -11.32 -11.81
CA ALA A 195 4.37 -12.65 -11.52
C ALA A 195 2.99 -12.58 -10.85
N LEU A 196 2.78 -11.60 -9.98
CA LEU A 196 1.51 -11.36 -9.30
C LEU A 196 0.44 -10.81 -10.27
N LEU A 197 0.79 -9.92 -11.21
CA LEU A 197 -0.11 -9.51 -12.29
C LEU A 197 -0.61 -10.70 -13.10
N ALA A 198 0.25 -11.69 -13.36
CA ALA A 198 -0.12 -12.90 -14.11
C ALA A 198 -1.15 -13.78 -13.39
N VAL A 199 -1.31 -13.66 -12.09
CA VAL A 199 -2.34 -14.38 -11.31
C VAL A 199 -3.55 -13.50 -10.95
N GLY A 200 -3.63 -12.28 -11.50
CA GLY A 200 -4.81 -11.41 -11.41
C GLY A 200 -4.73 -10.28 -10.38
N VAL A 201 -3.53 -9.98 -9.86
CA VAL A 201 -3.28 -8.77 -9.07
C VAL A 201 -3.45 -7.54 -9.97
N VAL A 202 -4.03 -6.46 -9.45
CA VAL A 202 -4.47 -5.32 -10.28
C VAL A 202 -3.42 -4.22 -10.43
N GLY A 203 -2.43 -4.18 -9.53
CA GLY A 203 -1.42 -3.14 -9.49
C GLY A 203 -0.38 -3.39 -8.40
N ALA A 204 0.41 -2.39 -8.06
CA ALA A 204 1.44 -2.47 -7.02
C ALA A 204 1.44 -1.25 -6.11
N VAL A 205 1.80 -1.48 -4.84
CA VAL A 205 2.21 -0.46 -3.87
C VAL A 205 3.72 -0.60 -3.69
N SER A 206 4.45 0.12 -4.50
CA SER A 206 5.87 -0.03 -4.81
C SER A 206 6.76 0.87 -3.96
N VAL A 207 7.99 0.46 -3.70
CA VAL A 207 9.07 1.29 -3.17
C VAL A 207 9.98 1.76 -4.31
N ALA A 208 10.31 0.87 -5.24
CA ALA A 208 11.17 1.18 -6.39
C ALA A 208 10.59 2.26 -7.31
N SER A 209 9.28 2.51 -7.24
CA SER A 209 8.64 3.62 -7.96
C SER A 209 9.13 5.02 -7.55
N HIS A 210 9.93 5.17 -6.50
CA HIS A 210 10.66 6.43 -6.24
C HIS A 210 11.66 6.80 -7.34
N TRP A 211 12.20 5.84 -8.08
CA TRP A 211 13.21 6.07 -9.12
C TRP A 211 12.96 5.30 -10.42
N ALA A 212 12.01 4.36 -10.42
CA ALA A 212 11.74 3.47 -11.54
C ALA A 212 10.27 3.51 -12.00
N THR A 213 9.53 4.58 -11.69
CA THR A 213 8.12 4.73 -12.08
C THR A 213 7.93 4.57 -13.58
N PRO A 214 8.65 5.30 -14.49
CA PRO A 214 8.38 5.19 -15.92
C PRO A 214 8.56 3.77 -16.46
N GLU A 215 9.61 3.08 -16.02
CA GLU A 215 9.91 1.71 -16.44
C GLU A 215 8.88 0.71 -15.89
N THR A 216 8.39 0.92 -14.67
CA THR A 216 7.35 0.09 -14.05
C THR A 216 6.01 0.29 -14.76
N VAL A 217 5.64 1.52 -15.11
CA VAL A 217 4.46 1.83 -15.91
C VAL A 217 4.55 1.11 -17.26
N VAL A 218 5.68 1.21 -17.99
CA VAL A 218 5.89 0.50 -19.26
C VAL A 218 5.71 -1.01 -19.10
N MET A 219 6.23 -1.61 -18.03
CA MET A 219 6.06 -3.04 -17.73
C MET A 219 4.58 -3.40 -17.55
N MET A 220 3.85 -2.62 -16.75
CA MET A 220 2.43 -2.87 -16.48
C MET A 220 1.56 -2.67 -17.72
N GLU A 221 1.76 -1.59 -18.48
CA GLU A 221 1.03 -1.32 -19.72
C GLU A 221 1.24 -2.43 -20.76
N ALA A 222 2.48 -2.88 -20.94
CA ALA A 222 2.80 -4.01 -21.80
C ALA A 222 2.06 -5.28 -21.38
N PHE A 223 2.05 -5.59 -20.07
CA PHE A 223 1.34 -6.73 -19.53
C PHE A 223 -0.17 -6.65 -19.80
N PHE A 224 -0.81 -5.53 -19.47
CA PHE A 224 -2.27 -5.36 -19.61
C PHE A 224 -2.72 -5.22 -21.07
N SER A 225 -1.83 -4.80 -21.98
CA SER A 225 -2.10 -4.86 -23.44
C SER A 225 -1.91 -6.25 -24.04
N GLY A 226 -1.43 -7.22 -23.27
CA GLY A 226 -1.17 -8.59 -23.71
C GLY A 226 0.21 -8.82 -24.33
N ASP A 227 1.09 -7.82 -24.35
CA ASP A 227 2.48 -7.97 -24.81
C ASP A 227 3.37 -8.49 -23.67
N VAL A 228 3.20 -9.79 -23.39
CA VAL A 228 3.97 -10.47 -22.33
C VAL A 228 5.48 -10.44 -22.59
N ALA A 229 5.90 -10.42 -23.85
CA ALA A 229 7.33 -10.37 -24.22
C ALA A 229 7.92 -9.01 -23.83
N ALA A 230 7.26 -7.91 -24.17
CA ALA A 230 7.69 -6.57 -23.78
C ALA A 230 7.64 -6.38 -22.24
N ALA A 231 6.60 -6.87 -21.58
CA ALA A 231 6.50 -6.84 -20.11
C ALA A 231 7.67 -7.59 -19.44
N THR A 232 8.00 -8.79 -19.94
CA THR A 232 9.13 -9.59 -19.43
C THR A 232 10.47 -8.88 -19.64
N GLU A 233 10.67 -8.23 -20.77
CA GLU A 233 11.89 -7.49 -21.04
C GLU A 233 12.02 -6.23 -20.17
N ALA A 234 10.91 -5.51 -19.95
CA ALA A 234 10.87 -4.38 -19.01
C ALA A 234 11.17 -4.84 -17.56
N ASN A 235 10.55 -5.94 -17.12
CA ASN A 235 10.82 -6.56 -15.83
C ASN A 235 12.30 -6.91 -15.63
N ARG A 236 12.94 -7.48 -16.67
CA ARG A 236 14.37 -7.82 -16.62
C ARG A 236 15.26 -6.60 -16.40
N ARG A 237 14.90 -5.45 -16.98
CA ARG A 237 15.64 -4.20 -16.78
C ARG A 237 15.44 -3.60 -15.39
N LEU A 238 14.34 -3.90 -14.72
CA LEU A 238 14.02 -3.45 -13.37
C LEU A 238 14.71 -4.26 -12.26
N ILE A 239 15.22 -5.48 -12.54
CA ILE A 239 15.88 -6.34 -11.54
C ILE A 239 16.96 -5.59 -10.73
N PRO A 240 17.87 -4.79 -11.32
CA PRO A 240 18.86 -4.07 -10.52
C PRO A 240 18.27 -3.06 -9.53
N SER A 241 17.07 -2.50 -9.83
CA SER A 241 16.35 -1.60 -8.90
C SER A 241 15.81 -2.37 -7.70
N TRP A 242 15.33 -3.58 -7.92
CA TRP A 242 14.80 -4.43 -6.86
C TRP A 242 15.89 -5.03 -5.98
N ASP A 243 17.04 -5.40 -6.57
CA ASP A 243 18.23 -5.84 -5.81
C ASP A 243 18.72 -4.71 -4.91
N PHE A 244 18.71 -3.45 -5.39
CA PHE A 244 19.04 -2.28 -4.59
C PHE A 244 18.08 -2.06 -3.43
N GLU A 245 16.77 -2.22 -3.65
CA GLU A 245 15.74 -2.08 -2.62
C GLU A 245 15.90 -3.14 -1.51
N SER A 246 16.19 -4.39 -1.88
CA SER A 246 16.37 -5.49 -0.92
C SER A 246 17.61 -5.33 -0.04
N GLY A 247 18.54 -4.47 -0.42
CA GLY A 247 19.80 -4.23 0.29
C GLY A 247 20.83 -5.34 0.14
N GLU A 248 20.70 -6.18 -0.91
CA GLU A 248 21.62 -7.26 -1.28
C GLU A 248 22.54 -6.87 -2.43
#